data_d07893c77007f7f9d993ad5dd3f85c92
#
_entry.id   d07893c77007f7f9d993ad5dd3f85c92
#
_cell.length_a   1.000
_cell.length_b   1.000
_cell.length_c   1.000
_cell.angle_alpha   90.00
_cell.angle_beta   90.00
_cell.angle_gamma   90.00
#
_symmetry.space_group_name_H-M   'P 1'
#
loop_
_entity.id
_entity.type
_entity.pdbx_description
1 polymer ?
#
loop_
_entity_poly.entity_id
_entity_poly.type
_entity_poly.pdbx_seq_one_letter_code
_entity_poly.pdbx_strand_id
1 'polypeptide(L)'
;MNAKKTLSVLLAAMMLASAFTSCSNGGNDSKGSDKNGTQENKGSESQNESSADTETETEQTKYTANIPDGLNYGDADFTIYTYPESGGSIYWCDMDFCYRDVTGETLNDALYQRILDTETTLGLTIKTFAPADNAGGTLKKSTQAQDGLYDIAFVNCRACDSLAQENLILNMRSIDNLDLDAAWWDQNIIDGLSVANRVYMLHGDISIMAKKTLRVIYMNKSIANNYNIENPYPMLSEKTWTIDKMAEIVSQVSDDLNGDGKMTQGDRFGLLYSGNIIYPVMIGCGVQVSTKDENDMPVLSFYNEHTQSVWEKVTAMCWDTDHALSGDGVTLFMQDEGLFASFELHNLNKLREMESDFGILPNPLYDETQDNYYSTINGNVASMLVFPSDCPDTERAAYTVDVMGAISKNILTPAYIESYLKGKVSRDNESEESINIVFDSIRYDLGFCYSWGNLGSFVQQLFEQKKEGLATAYQTTSKIAQKQMDKAMEKYLENTSGN
;
A
#
# COMPACT_ATOMS: atom_id res chain seq x y z
N MET A 1 -43.20 -18.09 24.24
CA MET A 1 -42.68 -19.39 23.76
C MET A 1 -43.17 -19.57 22.32
N ASN A 2 -42.22 -19.39 21.37
CA ASN A 2 -42.22 -20.01 20.04
C ASN A 2 -43.24 -19.58 18.95
N ALA A 3 -42.89 -18.50 18.25
CA ALA A 3 -43.39 -18.24 16.90
C ALA A 3 -42.27 -17.95 15.88
N LYS A 4 -40.97 -18.09 16.23
CA LYS A 4 -39.81 -17.84 15.37
C LYS A 4 -39.03 -19.06 14.88
N LYS A 5 -39.48 -20.28 15.21
CA LYS A 5 -38.84 -21.54 14.78
C LYS A 5 -39.55 -22.30 13.66
N THR A 6 -40.71 -21.85 13.21
CA THR A 6 -41.51 -22.55 12.18
C THR A 6 -41.40 -21.93 10.79
N LEU A 7 -40.69 -20.80 10.63
CA LEU A 7 -40.55 -20.15 9.33
C LEU A 7 -39.26 -20.52 8.57
N SER A 8 -38.31 -21.18 9.22
CA SER A 8 -37.03 -21.58 8.61
C SER A 8 -37.02 -22.94 7.92
N VAL A 9 -38.07 -23.73 8.09
CA VAL A 9 -38.16 -25.09 7.51
C VAL A 9 -38.97 -25.11 6.20
N LEU A 10 -39.74 -24.09 5.90
CA LEU A 10 -40.54 -24.01 4.69
C LEU A 10 -39.84 -23.36 3.46
N LEU A 11 -38.67 -22.74 3.66
CA LEU A 11 -37.87 -22.16 2.52
C LEU A 11 -36.82 -23.13 1.97
N ALA A 12 -36.56 -24.26 2.61
CA ALA A 12 -35.60 -25.26 2.15
C ALA A 12 -36.17 -26.33 1.21
N ALA A 13 -37.51 -26.34 0.99
CA ALA A 13 -38.20 -27.38 0.21
C ALA A 13 -38.60 -26.96 -1.21
N MET A 14 -38.26 -25.76 -1.70
CA MET A 14 -38.64 -25.28 -3.02
C MET A 14 -37.48 -25.12 -4.03
N MET A 15 -36.28 -25.63 -3.75
CA MET A 15 -35.14 -25.56 -4.69
C MET A 15 -34.66 -26.94 -5.18
N LEU A 16 -35.51 -27.96 -5.24
CA LEU A 16 -35.15 -29.29 -5.73
C LEU A 16 -36.17 -29.83 -6.73
N ALA A 17 -36.53 -29.08 -7.79
CA ALA A 17 -37.30 -29.60 -8.88
C ALA A 17 -37.08 -28.79 -10.17
N SER A 18 -35.89 -28.90 -10.78
CA SER A 18 -35.72 -28.64 -12.22
C SER A 18 -34.33 -29.08 -12.70
N ALA A 19 -34.13 -30.40 -12.75
CA ALA A 19 -33.14 -31.03 -13.62
C ALA A 19 -33.73 -32.37 -14.03
N PHE A 20 -33.94 -32.52 -15.31
CA PHE A 20 -34.04 -33.73 -16.11
C PHE A 20 -35.12 -33.57 -17.21
N THR A 21 -34.72 -33.21 -18.40
CA THR A 21 -35.14 -33.92 -19.59
C THR A 21 -34.04 -33.86 -20.64
N SER A 22 -33.51 -35.01 -20.82
CA SER A 22 -32.48 -35.46 -21.75
C SER A 22 -33.11 -36.05 -23.00
N CYS A 23 -32.34 -36.02 -24.09
CA CYS A 23 -32.31 -37.02 -25.18
C CYS A 23 -33.52 -37.07 -26.11
N SER A 24 -33.40 -37.20 -27.40
CA SER A 24 -32.65 -38.12 -28.23
C SER A 24 -33.13 -38.08 -29.68
N ASN A 25 -32.17 -38.13 -30.59
CA ASN A 25 -32.11 -39.06 -31.71
C ASN A 25 -32.92 -38.88 -33.03
N GLY A 26 -32.18 -39.07 -34.07
CA GLY A 26 -32.57 -39.72 -35.31
C GLY A 26 -32.72 -38.74 -36.48
N GLY A 27 -31.99 -38.73 -37.50
CA GLY A 27 -31.45 -39.80 -38.32
C GLY A 27 -32.06 -39.67 -39.72
N ASN A 28 -31.16 -39.65 -40.67
CA ASN A 28 -31.30 -40.21 -42.01
C ASN A 28 -31.68 -39.37 -43.22
N ASP A 29 -30.74 -39.36 -44.13
CA ASP A 29 -30.75 -39.67 -45.58
C ASP A 29 -31.53 -38.74 -46.52
N SER A 30 -30.98 -38.21 -47.56
CA SER A 30 -30.43 -38.85 -48.75
C SER A 30 -30.21 -37.84 -49.89
N LYS A 31 -29.11 -38.03 -50.59
CA LYS A 31 -28.88 -38.08 -52.04
C LYS A 31 -29.36 -37.00 -53.01
N GLY A 32 -28.38 -36.66 -53.83
CA GLY A 32 -28.53 -36.45 -55.27
C GLY A 32 -27.78 -35.21 -55.76
N SER A 33 -26.66 -35.35 -56.24
CA SER A 33 -26.10 -35.61 -57.59
C SER A 33 -26.25 -34.42 -58.57
N ASP A 34 -25.11 -34.03 -58.98
CA ASP A 34 -24.54 -33.92 -60.32
C ASP A 34 -24.23 -32.51 -60.91
N LYS A 35 -22.98 -32.47 -61.31
CA LYS A 35 -22.36 -32.02 -62.57
C LYS A 35 -21.93 -30.59 -62.83
N ASN A 36 -20.58 -30.52 -62.90
CA ASN A 36 -19.77 -30.02 -64.06
C ASN A 36 -19.80 -28.53 -64.42
N GLY A 37 -18.61 -28.02 -64.52
CA GLY A 37 -18.24 -26.85 -65.32
C GLY A 37 -16.86 -26.30 -65.03
N THR A 38 -15.89 -26.94 -65.70
CA THR A 38 -14.48 -26.49 -65.81
C THR A 38 -14.41 -25.15 -66.53
N GLN A 39 -13.59 -24.21 -65.98
CA GLN A 39 -12.71 -23.38 -66.83
C GLN A 39 -11.59 -22.73 -66.01
N GLU A 40 -10.40 -23.00 -66.42
CA GLU A 40 -9.13 -22.36 -66.04
C GLU A 40 -9.14 -20.86 -66.33
N ASN A 41 -8.55 -20.02 -65.51
CA ASN A 41 -7.58 -19.05 -66.04
C ASN A 41 -6.58 -18.61 -64.97
N LYS A 42 -5.37 -18.40 -65.48
CA LYS A 42 -4.08 -18.12 -64.82
C LYS A 42 -4.00 -16.81 -64.11
N GLY A 43 -3.24 -16.82 -62.98
CA GLY A 43 -2.10 -15.94 -62.81
C GLY A 43 -2.32 -14.67 -61.98
N SER A 44 -1.87 -14.67 -60.74
CA SER A 44 -0.89 -13.68 -60.28
C SER A 44 -0.48 -14.04 -58.82
N GLU A 45 0.78 -14.34 -58.65
CA GLU A 45 1.43 -14.47 -57.35
C GLU A 45 1.40 -13.12 -56.65
N SER A 46 0.85 -13.07 -55.44
CA SER A 46 1.14 -12.05 -54.44
C SER A 46 1.48 -12.79 -53.17
N GLN A 47 2.75 -12.73 -52.84
CA GLN A 47 3.31 -13.17 -51.57
C GLN A 47 2.65 -12.35 -50.46
N ASN A 48 1.90 -13.00 -49.60
CA ASN A 48 1.53 -12.48 -48.31
C ASN A 48 2.48 -13.13 -47.30
N GLU A 49 3.52 -12.41 -46.93
CA GLU A 49 4.30 -12.73 -45.74
C GLU A 49 3.40 -12.57 -44.52
N SER A 50 3.02 -13.69 -43.95
CA SER A 50 2.49 -13.80 -42.62
C SER A 50 3.63 -13.47 -41.64
N SER A 51 3.67 -12.24 -41.17
CA SER A 51 4.44 -11.91 -39.97
C SER A 51 3.78 -12.64 -38.77
N ALA A 52 4.39 -13.72 -38.37
CA ALA A 52 4.16 -14.30 -37.07
C ALA A 52 4.71 -13.29 -36.05
N ASP A 53 3.82 -12.62 -35.34
CA ASP A 53 4.16 -11.94 -34.10
C ASP A 53 4.66 -13.00 -33.11
N THR A 54 5.97 -13.07 -33.01
CA THR A 54 6.63 -13.79 -31.92
C THR A 54 6.45 -12.89 -30.71
N GLU A 55 5.44 -13.14 -29.90
CA GLU A 55 5.41 -12.66 -28.53
C GLU A 55 6.67 -13.19 -27.86
N THR A 56 7.63 -12.31 -27.66
CA THR A 56 8.80 -12.59 -26.85
C THR A 56 8.27 -12.64 -25.42
N GLU A 57 7.97 -13.84 -24.90
CA GLU A 57 7.85 -14.05 -23.47
C GLU A 57 9.17 -13.58 -22.86
N THR A 58 9.13 -12.42 -22.21
CA THR A 58 10.19 -11.97 -21.33
C THR A 58 10.21 -12.99 -20.20
N GLU A 59 11.27 -13.82 -20.14
CA GLU A 59 11.52 -14.69 -18.99
C GLU A 59 11.49 -13.79 -17.74
N GLN A 60 10.43 -13.88 -16.94
CA GLN A 60 10.36 -13.19 -15.65
C GLN A 60 11.48 -13.74 -14.78
N THR A 61 12.39 -12.87 -14.37
CA THR A 61 13.47 -13.24 -13.45
C THR A 61 12.86 -13.76 -12.15
N LYS A 62 13.05 -15.06 -11.87
CA LYS A 62 12.56 -15.65 -10.63
C LYS A 62 13.52 -15.33 -9.49
N TYR A 63 13.02 -14.67 -8.47
CA TYR A 63 13.76 -14.35 -7.25
C TYR A 63 13.83 -15.57 -6.33
N THR A 64 15.01 -15.83 -5.75
CA THR A 64 15.24 -16.99 -4.88
C THR A 64 16.15 -16.56 -3.73
N ALA A 65 15.79 -16.89 -2.49
CA ALA A 65 16.62 -16.64 -1.32
C ALA A 65 17.86 -17.56 -1.32
N ASN A 66 18.98 -17.05 -0.85
CA ASN A 66 20.20 -17.82 -0.69
C ASN A 66 20.18 -18.57 0.65
N ILE A 67 19.79 -19.85 0.60
CA ILE A 67 19.73 -20.73 1.79
C ILE A 67 20.61 -21.96 1.58
N PRO A 68 21.11 -22.60 2.66
CA PRO A 68 21.89 -23.84 2.56
C PRO A 68 21.11 -24.96 1.85
N ASP A 69 21.81 -25.74 1.03
CA ASP A 69 21.22 -26.89 0.33
C ASP A 69 20.63 -27.91 1.31
N GLY A 70 19.37 -28.26 1.12
CA GLY A 70 18.66 -29.24 1.94
C GLY A 70 18.30 -28.75 3.33
N LEU A 71 18.31 -27.44 3.58
CA LEU A 71 17.86 -26.85 4.84
C LEU A 71 16.41 -27.28 5.13
N ASN A 72 16.20 -27.88 6.32
CA ASN A 72 14.89 -28.34 6.75
C ASN A 72 14.81 -28.31 8.28
N TYR A 73 13.78 -27.67 8.82
CA TYR A 73 13.61 -27.48 10.26
C TYR A 73 12.72 -28.55 10.94
N GLY A 74 12.36 -29.65 10.24
CA GLY A 74 11.68 -30.81 10.82
C GLY A 74 10.30 -30.52 11.41
N ASP A 75 9.50 -29.74 10.69
CA ASP A 75 8.15 -29.27 11.10
C ASP A 75 8.14 -28.38 12.36
N ALA A 76 9.25 -27.70 12.64
CA ALA A 76 9.31 -26.77 13.76
C ALA A 76 8.29 -25.62 13.57
N ASP A 77 7.71 -25.18 14.68
CA ASP A 77 6.83 -24.02 14.70
C ASP A 77 7.62 -22.72 14.45
N PHE A 78 7.10 -21.87 13.58
CA PHE A 78 7.56 -20.52 13.32
C PHE A 78 6.47 -19.53 13.66
N THR A 79 6.65 -18.77 14.74
CA THR A 79 5.59 -17.91 15.28
C THR A 79 5.80 -16.46 14.92
N ILE A 80 4.82 -15.89 14.21
CA ILE A 80 4.77 -14.48 13.82
C ILE A 80 3.84 -13.73 14.77
N TYR A 81 4.39 -12.76 15.52
CA TYR A 81 3.56 -11.79 16.24
C TYR A 81 3.00 -10.76 15.27
N THR A 82 1.69 -10.51 15.30
CA THR A 82 1.03 -9.58 14.38
C THR A 82 -0.17 -8.90 15.03
N TYR A 83 -0.93 -8.12 14.27
CA TYR A 83 -2.17 -7.50 14.72
C TYR A 83 -3.39 -8.28 14.23
N PRO A 84 -4.45 -8.41 15.03
CA PRO A 84 -5.67 -9.07 14.61
C PRO A 84 -6.49 -8.19 13.68
N GLU A 85 -7.25 -8.78 12.78
CA GLU A 85 -8.33 -8.14 12.04
C GLU A 85 -9.50 -7.86 12.99
N SER A 86 -9.36 -6.93 13.91
CA SER A 86 -10.40 -6.63 14.89
C SER A 86 -10.93 -5.21 14.78
N GLY A 87 -12.22 -5.04 15.06
CA GLY A 87 -12.84 -3.72 15.16
C GLY A 87 -13.00 -2.95 13.85
N GLY A 88 -13.00 -3.64 12.71
CA GLY A 88 -13.17 -3.01 11.39
C GLY A 88 -11.92 -2.30 10.88
N SER A 89 -10.78 -2.52 11.50
CA SER A 89 -9.49 -2.03 10.99
C SER A 89 -8.97 -2.95 9.89
N ILE A 90 -8.65 -2.35 8.75
CA ILE A 90 -8.11 -3.01 7.57
C ILE A 90 -6.59 -2.88 7.48
N TYR A 91 -5.96 -2.33 8.50
CA TYR A 91 -4.51 -2.08 8.56
C TYR A 91 -3.74 -3.19 9.27
N TRP A 92 -4.42 -4.29 9.64
CA TRP A 92 -3.80 -5.33 10.44
C TRP A 92 -3.16 -6.40 9.56
N CYS A 93 -1.94 -6.78 9.87
CA CYS A 93 -1.19 -7.75 9.07
C CYS A 93 -1.50 -9.21 9.39
N ASP A 94 -2.42 -9.49 10.29
CA ASP A 94 -2.90 -10.85 10.53
C ASP A 94 -3.40 -11.50 9.24
N MET A 95 -4.12 -10.74 8.42
CA MET A 95 -4.59 -11.19 7.11
C MET A 95 -3.47 -11.63 6.16
N ASP A 96 -2.28 -11.05 6.25
CA ASP A 96 -1.14 -11.44 5.40
C ASP A 96 -0.62 -12.85 5.70
N PHE A 97 -0.87 -13.38 6.89
CA PHE A 97 -0.26 -14.62 7.36
C PHE A 97 -1.25 -15.72 7.76
N CYS A 98 -2.56 -15.43 7.78
CA CYS A 98 -3.60 -16.34 8.26
C CYS A 98 -4.38 -17.09 7.17
N TYR A 99 -4.13 -16.84 5.91
CA TYR A 99 -4.83 -17.52 4.82
C TYR A 99 -4.39 -18.98 4.70
N ARG A 100 -5.38 -19.90 4.77
CA ARG A 100 -5.15 -21.35 4.78
C ARG A 100 -5.94 -22.11 3.70
N ASP A 101 -6.74 -21.42 2.91
CA ASP A 101 -7.60 -22.01 1.87
C ASP A 101 -7.54 -21.21 0.57
N VAL A 102 -7.63 -21.92 -0.54
CA VAL A 102 -7.80 -21.33 -1.88
C VAL A 102 -9.27 -20.91 -2.05
N THR A 103 -9.48 -19.66 -2.46
CA THR A 103 -10.84 -19.10 -2.66
C THR A 103 -11.19 -18.78 -4.10
N GLY A 104 -10.21 -18.82 -5.00
CA GLY A 104 -10.33 -18.35 -6.39
C GLY A 104 -10.12 -16.84 -6.54
N GLU A 105 -9.82 -16.11 -5.47
CA GLU A 105 -9.41 -14.72 -5.53
C GLU A 105 -7.89 -14.60 -5.64
N THR A 106 -7.40 -13.89 -6.65
CA THR A 106 -5.98 -13.79 -7.00
C THR A 106 -5.10 -13.43 -5.79
N LEU A 107 -5.47 -12.43 -5.02
CA LEU A 107 -4.66 -11.99 -3.88
C LEU A 107 -4.70 -13.00 -2.72
N ASN A 108 -5.88 -13.53 -2.38
CA ASN A 108 -6.02 -14.52 -1.34
C ASN A 108 -5.24 -15.79 -1.66
N ASP A 109 -5.33 -16.26 -2.90
CA ASP A 109 -4.66 -17.48 -3.33
C ASP A 109 -3.13 -17.31 -3.36
N ALA A 110 -2.63 -16.11 -3.70
CA ALA A 110 -1.22 -15.77 -3.60
C ALA A 110 -0.71 -15.75 -2.13
N LEU A 111 -1.51 -15.20 -1.19
CA LEU A 111 -1.20 -15.23 0.24
C LEU A 111 -1.12 -16.66 0.77
N TYR A 112 -2.09 -17.51 0.40
CA TYR A 112 -2.09 -18.92 0.76
C TYR A 112 -0.87 -19.66 0.19
N GLN A 113 -0.61 -19.50 -1.11
CA GLN A 113 0.49 -20.19 -1.80
C GLN A 113 1.86 -19.77 -1.23
N ARG A 114 2.06 -18.49 -0.91
CA ARG A 114 3.27 -18.01 -0.25
C ARG A 114 3.54 -18.74 1.06
N ILE A 115 2.52 -18.88 1.92
CA ILE A 115 2.67 -19.60 3.19
C ILE A 115 3.04 -21.06 2.94
N LEU A 116 2.31 -21.75 2.05
CA LEU A 116 2.54 -23.14 1.70
C LEU A 116 3.94 -23.38 1.12
N ASP A 117 4.37 -22.53 0.21
CA ASP A 117 5.70 -22.64 -0.42
C ASP A 117 6.82 -22.37 0.60
N THR A 118 6.65 -21.43 1.52
CA THR A 118 7.61 -21.16 2.61
C THR A 118 7.71 -22.36 3.55
N GLU A 119 6.57 -22.88 4.03
CA GLU A 119 6.50 -24.06 4.89
C GLU A 119 7.15 -25.28 4.22
N THR A 120 6.87 -25.49 2.93
CA THR A 120 7.42 -26.62 2.16
C THR A 120 8.93 -26.47 1.93
N THR A 121 9.39 -25.27 1.61
CA THR A 121 10.81 -25.01 1.32
C THR A 121 11.69 -25.24 2.54
N LEU A 122 11.22 -24.85 3.72
CA LEU A 122 12.01 -24.86 4.94
C LEU A 122 11.66 -25.99 5.91
N GLY A 123 10.57 -26.76 5.66
CA GLY A 123 10.11 -27.83 6.56
C GLY A 123 9.72 -27.26 7.92
N LEU A 124 8.91 -26.19 7.95
CA LEU A 124 8.42 -25.57 9.18
C LEU A 124 6.89 -25.33 9.10
N THR A 125 6.27 -24.95 10.22
CA THR A 125 4.87 -24.60 10.28
C THR A 125 4.71 -23.17 10.76
N ILE A 126 4.14 -22.29 9.90
CA ILE A 126 3.91 -20.86 10.22
C ILE A 126 2.67 -20.74 11.08
N LYS A 127 2.83 -20.09 12.23
CA LYS A 127 1.76 -19.72 13.16
C LYS A 127 1.71 -18.23 13.35
N THR A 128 0.54 -17.69 13.56
CA THR A 128 0.34 -16.27 13.91
C THR A 128 -0.17 -16.16 15.33
N PHE A 129 0.30 -15.13 16.02
CA PHE A 129 -0.23 -14.69 17.30
C PHE A 129 -0.64 -13.23 17.18
N ALA A 130 -1.94 -12.97 17.21
CA ALA A 130 -2.54 -11.66 16.99
C ALA A 130 -3.36 -11.25 18.23
N PRO A 131 -2.73 -10.72 19.28
CA PRO A 131 -3.45 -10.28 20.48
C PRO A 131 -4.25 -9.01 20.23
N ALA A 132 -5.33 -8.82 20.96
CA ALA A 132 -6.18 -7.64 20.87
C ALA A 132 -5.55 -6.39 21.54
N ASP A 133 -4.23 -6.34 21.71
CA ASP A 133 -3.53 -5.20 22.25
C ASP A 133 -2.94 -4.33 21.13
N ASN A 134 -2.69 -3.07 21.46
CA ASN A 134 -2.14 -2.08 20.55
C ASN A 134 -0.61 -2.05 20.58
N ALA A 135 -0.02 -1.72 19.43
CA ALA A 135 1.34 -1.23 19.34
C ALA A 135 2.40 -2.10 20.05
N GLY A 136 2.26 -3.42 19.99
CA GLY A 136 3.28 -4.33 20.48
C GLY A 136 3.41 -4.42 21.99
N GLY A 137 2.40 -4.07 22.77
CA GLY A 137 2.44 -4.14 24.23
C GLY A 137 2.64 -5.54 24.79
N THR A 138 2.04 -6.55 24.17
CA THR A 138 2.23 -7.97 24.52
C THR A 138 3.61 -8.44 24.09
N LEU A 139 4.08 -8.08 22.88
CA LEU A 139 5.44 -8.34 22.42
C LEU A 139 6.47 -7.79 23.39
N LYS A 140 6.34 -6.52 23.78
CA LYS A 140 7.24 -5.87 24.75
C LYS A 140 7.34 -6.64 26.07
N LYS A 141 6.21 -7.08 26.63
CA LYS A 141 6.18 -7.84 27.89
C LYS A 141 6.86 -9.21 27.75
N SER A 142 6.57 -9.92 26.66
CA SER A 142 7.17 -11.22 26.37
C SER A 142 8.69 -11.10 26.22
N THR A 143 9.15 -10.19 25.41
CA THR A 143 10.59 -9.98 25.20
C THR A 143 11.31 -9.51 26.48
N GLN A 144 10.68 -8.67 27.31
CA GLN A 144 11.25 -8.31 28.63
C GLN A 144 11.34 -9.51 29.58
N ALA A 145 10.40 -10.46 29.47
CA ALA A 145 10.41 -11.69 30.24
C ALA A 145 11.38 -12.77 29.70
N GLN A 146 11.92 -12.56 28.50
CA GLN A 146 12.78 -13.51 27.78
C GLN A 146 12.06 -14.85 27.52
N ASP A 147 10.76 -14.77 27.08
CA ASP A 147 9.91 -15.95 26.89
C ASP A 147 10.27 -16.73 25.62
N GLY A 148 10.90 -16.10 24.63
CA GLY A 148 11.27 -16.70 23.34
C GLY A 148 10.06 -17.21 22.56
N LEU A 149 8.93 -16.51 22.62
CA LEU A 149 7.66 -16.98 22.04
C LEU A 149 7.50 -16.65 20.56
N TYR A 150 8.22 -15.66 20.07
CA TYR A 150 8.05 -15.14 18.72
C TYR A 150 9.36 -15.17 17.94
N ASP A 151 9.33 -15.73 16.74
CA ASP A 151 10.49 -15.72 15.84
C ASP A 151 10.66 -14.35 15.20
N ILE A 152 9.57 -13.74 14.74
CA ILE A 152 9.52 -12.38 14.20
C ILE A 152 8.25 -11.66 14.67
N ALA A 153 8.23 -10.35 14.49
CA ALA A 153 7.03 -9.56 14.78
C ALA A 153 6.80 -8.47 13.72
N PHE A 154 5.53 -8.11 13.53
CA PHE A 154 5.11 -6.96 12.76
C PHE A 154 4.49 -5.93 13.71
N VAL A 155 5.07 -4.74 13.76
CA VAL A 155 4.61 -3.63 14.62
C VAL A 155 4.72 -2.30 13.89
N ASN A 156 4.00 -1.26 14.34
CA ASN A 156 4.09 0.04 13.70
C ASN A 156 5.40 0.78 14.03
N CYS A 157 5.74 1.81 13.25
CA CYS A 157 7.01 2.53 13.39
C CYS A 157 7.25 3.10 14.79
N ARG A 158 6.21 3.58 15.48
CA ARG A 158 6.34 4.13 16.84
C ARG A 158 6.63 3.04 17.87
N ALA A 159 6.03 1.87 17.70
CA ALA A 159 6.36 0.72 18.54
C ALA A 159 7.81 0.27 18.30
N CYS A 160 8.26 0.25 17.03
CA CYS A 160 9.66 -0.05 16.70
C CYS A 160 10.63 0.88 17.42
N ASP A 161 10.40 2.21 17.36
CA ASP A 161 11.24 3.19 18.09
C ASP A 161 11.31 2.88 19.59
N SER A 162 10.15 2.66 20.22
CA SER A 162 10.11 2.33 21.66
C SER A 162 10.82 1.03 22.01
N LEU A 163 10.67 -0.02 21.21
CA LEU A 163 11.29 -1.32 21.42
C LEU A 163 12.81 -1.24 21.21
N ALA A 164 13.27 -0.53 20.18
CA ALA A 164 14.68 -0.35 19.91
C ALA A 164 15.39 0.46 21.01
N GLN A 165 14.76 1.53 21.51
CA GLN A 165 15.30 2.31 22.65
C GLN A 165 15.46 1.48 23.93
N GLU A 166 14.69 0.41 24.10
CA GLU A 166 14.76 -0.49 25.24
C GLU A 166 15.56 -1.78 24.96
N ASN A 167 16.24 -1.85 23.80
CA ASN A 167 17.00 -3.02 23.35
C ASN A 167 16.17 -4.32 23.29
N LEU A 168 14.90 -4.20 22.91
CA LEU A 168 13.97 -5.33 22.82
C LEU A 168 13.81 -5.86 21.38
N ILE A 169 14.46 -5.25 20.41
CA ILE A 169 14.53 -5.73 19.02
C ILE A 169 15.97 -5.66 18.53
N LEU A 170 16.33 -6.58 17.65
CA LEU A 170 17.68 -6.73 17.13
C LEU A 170 18.02 -5.70 16.06
N ASN A 171 19.29 -5.29 16.01
CA ASN A 171 19.85 -4.63 14.84
C ASN A 171 20.01 -5.67 13.71
N MET A 172 19.27 -5.52 12.64
CA MET A 172 19.24 -6.49 11.55
C MET A 172 20.57 -6.58 10.78
N ARG A 173 21.39 -5.52 10.80
CA ARG A 173 22.78 -5.59 10.26
C ARG A 173 23.70 -6.52 11.05
N SER A 174 23.31 -6.94 12.24
CA SER A 174 24.07 -7.92 13.06
C SER A 174 23.57 -9.36 12.88
N ILE A 175 22.62 -9.61 12.00
CA ILE A 175 22.10 -10.95 11.71
C ILE A 175 22.79 -11.45 10.44
N ASP A 176 23.74 -12.37 10.61
CA ASP A 176 24.69 -12.78 9.56
C ASP A 176 24.01 -13.37 8.31
N ASN A 177 22.86 -14.05 8.47
CA ASN A 177 22.19 -14.76 7.39
C ASN A 177 20.97 -14.00 6.79
N LEU A 178 20.79 -12.75 7.15
CA LEU A 178 19.75 -11.89 6.59
C LEU A 178 20.34 -11.06 5.45
N ASP A 179 19.83 -11.24 4.24
CA ASP A 179 20.27 -10.51 3.05
C ASP A 179 19.53 -9.18 2.92
N LEU A 180 20.08 -8.13 3.55
CA LEU A 180 19.48 -6.78 3.51
C LEU A 180 19.52 -6.11 2.13
N ASP A 181 20.38 -6.58 1.21
CA ASP A 181 20.49 -6.06 -0.16
C ASP A 181 19.55 -6.80 -1.13
N ALA A 182 18.81 -7.79 -0.63
CA ALA A 182 17.92 -8.58 -1.46
C ALA A 182 16.79 -7.75 -2.08
N ALA A 183 16.45 -8.11 -3.33
CA ALA A 183 15.50 -7.36 -4.15
C ALA A 183 14.06 -7.31 -3.59
N TRP A 184 13.71 -8.14 -2.63
CA TRP A 184 12.39 -8.14 -1.96
C TRP A 184 12.29 -7.17 -0.78
N TRP A 185 13.41 -6.55 -0.35
CA TRP A 185 13.39 -5.49 0.65
C TRP A 185 13.30 -4.12 -0.01
N ASP A 186 12.53 -3.22 0.58
CA ASP A 186 12.49 -1.82 0.17
C ASP A 186 13.75 -1.11 0.67
N GLN A 187 14.69 -0.82 -0.23
CA GLN A 187 15.96 -0.18 0.13
C GLN A 187 15.78 1.22 0.72
N ASN A 188 14.68 1.92 0.38
CA ASN A 188 14.40 3.23 0.93
C ASN A 188 14.14 3.20 2.44
N ILE A 189 13.64 2.07 3.00
CA ILE A 189 13.47 1.95 4.46
C ILE A 189 14.80 1.79 5.16
N ILE A 190 15.73 1.01 4.57
CA ILE A 190 17.06 0.79 5.13
C ILE A 190 17.80 2.11 5.23
N ASP A 191 17.75 2.93 4.17
CA ASP A 191 18.39 4.23 4.15
C ASP A 191 17.61 5.27 4.98
N GLY A 192 16.27 5.25 4.92
CA GLY A 192 15.42 6.26 5.55
C GLY A 192 15.28 6.10 7.07
N LEU A 193 15.19 4.86 7.57
CA LEU A 193 14.91 4.57 8.98
C LEU A 193 16.09 3.95 9.75
N SER A 194 17.28 3.83 9.16
CA SER A 194 18.47 3.50 9.95
C SER A 194 18.81 4.63 10.94
N VAL A 195 19.41 4.26 12.05
CA VAL A 195 19.90 5.18 13.10
C VAL A 195 21.29 4.73 13.51
N ALA A 196 22.28 5.61 13.41
CA ALA A 196 23.69 5.30 13.74
C ALA A 196 24.17 4.01 13.02
N ASN A 197 23.86 3.90 11.73
CA ASN A 197 24.14 2.74 10.86
C ASN A 197 23.49 1.42 11.32
N ARG A 198 22.38 1.45 12.06
CA ARG A 198 21.62 0.28 12.48
C ARG A 198 20.24 0.27 11.85
N VAL A 199 19.78 -0.92 11.53
CA VAL A 199 18.45 -1.19 10.95
C VAL A 199 17.65 -2.00 11.95
N TYR A 200 16.58 -1.43 12.49
CA TYR A 200 15.72 -2.08 13.48
C TYR A 200 14.39 -2.55 12.94
N MET A 201 14.03 -2.14 11.73
CA MET A 201 12.80 -2.52 11.08
C MET A 201 12.98 -2.62 9.58
N LEU A 202 12.23 -3.53 8.95
CA LEU A 202 12.18 -3.71 7.52
C LEU A 202 10.74 -3.68 7.01
N HIS A 203 10.62 -3.34 5.75
CA HIS A 203 9.44 -3.55 4.93
C HIS A 203 9.87 -3.97 3.53
N GLY A 204 8.99 -4.64 2.81
CA GLY A 204 9.25 -5.08 1.44
C GLY A 204 8.10 -5.93 0.94
N ASP A 205 8.38 -6.82 0.00
CA ASP A 205 7.37 -7.67 -0.61
C ASP A 205 6.80 -8.72 0.36
N ILE A 206 7.46 -8.96 1.51
CA ILE A 206 6.99 -9.90 2.54
C ILE A 206 5.59 -9.56 3.09
N SER A 207 5.17 -8.30 3.02
CA SER A 207 3.85 -7.83 3.49
C SER A 207 3.30 -6.75 2.58
N ILE A 208 1.99 -6.83 2.29
CA ILE A 208 1.28 -5.79 1.53
C ILE A 208 0.72 -4.67 2.42
N MET A 209 0.81 -4.82 3.75
CA MET A 209 0.10 -3.93 4.68
C MET A 209 0.62 -2.49 4.63
N ALA A 210 1.92 -2.27 4.54
CA ALA A 210 2.42 -0.89 4.43
C ALA A 210 2.01 -0.24 3.09
N LYS A 211 2.02 -0.99 1.98
CA LYS A 211 1.53 -0.51 0.67
C LYS A 211 0.06 -0.07 0.73
N LYS A 212 -0.79 -0.79 1.50
CA LYS A 212 -2.20 -0.42 1.71
C LYS A 212 -2.37 0.94 2.41
N THR A 213 -1.39 1.40 3.16
CA THR A 213 -1.45 2.67 3.91
C THR A 213 -0.98 3.88 3.11
N LEU A 214 -0.48 3.69 1.89
CA LEU A 214 -0.07 4.78 1.01
C LEU A 214 -1.28 5.62 0.64
N ARG A 215 -1.15 6.93 0.80
CA ARG A 215 -2.17 7.89 0.41
C ARG A 215 -1.85 8.44 -0.97
N VAL A 216 -2.84 8.36 -1.86
CA VAL A 216 -2.73 8.75 -3.26
C VAL A 216 -3.83 9.77 -3.62
N ILE A 217 -3.78 10.29 -4.82
CA ILE A 217 -4.84 11.10 -5.40
C ILE A 217 -5.66 10.21 -6.34
N TYR A 218 -6.94 10.05 -6.04
CA TYR A 218 -7.90 9.42 -6.93
C TYR A 218 -8.50 10.44 -7.87
N MET A 219 -8.74 10.07 -9.12
CA MET A 219 -9.38 10.91 -10.14
C MET A 219 -10.64 10.24 -10.68
N ASN A 220 -11.77 10.90 -10.61
CA ASN A 220 -13.01 10.46 -11.24
C ASN A 220 -12.96 10.75 -12.74
N LYS A 221 -12.86 9.69 -13.58
CA LYS A 221 -12.74 9.81 -15.03
C LYS A 221 -14.02 10.33 -15.70
N SER A 222 -15.18 10.05 -15.11
CA SER A 222 -16.47 10.55 -15.62
C SER A 222 -16.58 12.06 -15.46
N ILE A 223 -16.18 12.59 -14.29
CA ILE A 223 -16.15 14.04 -14.05
C ILE A 223 -15.08 14.68 -14.95
N ALA A 224 -13.89 14.09 -15.02
CA ALA A 224 -12.81 14.60 -15.87
C ALA A 224 -13.27 14.74 -17.33
N ASN A 225 -13.97 13.75 -17.87
CA ASN A 225 -14.51 13.79 -19.23
C ASN A 225 -15.58 14.88 -19.39
N ASN A 226 -16.50 15.00 -18.42
CA ASN A 226 -17.61 15.98 -18.49
C ASN A 226 -17.11 17.43 -18.48
N TYR A 227 -16.01 17.71 -17.78
CA TYR A 227 -15.40 19.05 -17.69
C TYR A 227 -14.27 19.27 -18.69
N ASN A 228 -14.00 18.28 -19.57
CA ASN A 228 -12.87 18.30 -20.53
C ASN A 228 -11.53 18.56 -19.85
N ILE A 229 -11.33 17.94 -18.67
CA ILE A 229 -10.07 18.02 -17.94
C ILE A 229 -8.96 17.33 -18.73
N GLU A 230 -7.81 17.99 -18.85
CA GLU A 230 -6.61 17.40 -19.44
C GLU A 230 -6.20 16.13 -18.72
N ASN A 231 -5.86 15.07 -19.47
CA ASN A 231 -5.42 13.81 -18.90
C ASN A 231 -4.11 13.98 -18.11
N PRO A 232 -4.07 13.74 -16.79
CA PRO A 232 -2.85 13.97 -16.01
C PRO A 232 -1.79 12.84 -16.13
N TYR A 233 -2.10 11.70 -16.72
CA TYR A 233 -1.12 10.61 -16.82
C TYR A 233 0.13 10.96 -17.65
N PRO A 234 0.05 11.57 -18.83
CA PRO A 234 1.25 12.03 -19.56
C PRO A 234 2.11 12.98 -18.73
N MET A 235 1.48 13.79 -17.85
CA MET A 235 2.20 14.72 -16.99
C MET A 235 3.13 14.02 -15.99
N LEU A 236 2.90 12.72 -15.69
CA LEU A 236 3.72 11.97 -14.75
C LEU A 236 5.15 11.78 -15.31
N SER A 237 5.25 11.30 -16.54
CA SER A 237 6.54 11.09 -17.22
C SER A 237 7.20 12.43 -17.61
N GLU A 238 6.41 13.45 -17.95
CA GLU A 238 6.85 14.81 -18.27
C GLU A 238 7.24 15.62 -17.03
N LYS A 239 6.94 15.13 -15.81
CA LYS A 239 7.13 15.81 -14.51
C LYS A 239 6.41 17.17 -14.40
N THR A 240 5.28 17.30 -15.08
CA THR A 240 4.41 18.49 -15.05
C THR A 240 3.21 18.33 -14.13
N TRP A 241 3.01 17.14 -13.50
CA TRP A 241 2.03 16.90 -12.44
C TRP A 241 2.51 17.53 -11.14
N THR A 242 2.34 18.85 -11.03
CA THR A 242 2.78 19.67 -9.89
C THR A 242 1.59 20.09 -9.00
N ILE A 243 1.88 20.58 -7.79
CA ILE A 243 0.84 21.11 -6.88
C ILE A 243 0.10 22.31 -7.49
N ASP A 244 0.78 23.15 -8.28
CA ASP A 244 0.15 24.27 -8.99
C ASP A 244 -0.76 23.76 -10.10
N LYS A 245 -0.33 22.74 -10.86
CA LYS A 245 -1.16 22.11 -11.90
C LYS A 245 -2.39 21.41 -11.29
N MET A 246 -2.22 20.70 -10.18
CA MET A 246 -3.33 20.10 -9.45
C MET A 246 -4.33 21.19 -9.00
N ALA A 247 -3.87 22.29 -8.41
CA ALA A 247 -4.71 23.39 -7.97
C ALA A 247 -5.44 24.07 -9.16
N GLU A 248 -4.77 24.26 -10.30
CA GLU A 248 -5.37 24.76 -11.53
C GLU A 248 -6.53 23.86 -11.97
N ILE A 249 -6.33 22.54 -12.00
CA ILE A 249 -7.37 21.59 -12.40
C ILE A 249 -8.51 21.56 -11.37
N VAL A 250 -8.21 21.57 -10.08
CA VAL A 250 -9.21 21.65 -8.99
C VAL A 250 -10.14 22.84 -9.19
N SER A 251 -9.60 24.00 -9.56
CA SER A 251 -10.38 25.23 -9.76
C SER A 251 -11.33 25.21 -10.97
N GLN A 252 -11.25 24.20 -11.83
CA GLN A 252 -12.14 24.07 -12.99
C GLN A 252 -13.46 23.35 -12.67
N VAL A 253 -13.60 22.77 -11.47
CA VAL A 253 -14.77 21.96 -11.10
C VAL A 253 -15.43 22.52 -9.86
N SER A 254 -16.62 23.10 -10.03
CA SER A 254 -17.48 23.63 -8.98
C SER A 254 -18.89 23.75 -9.51
N ASP A 255 -19.80 22.86 -9.09
CA ASP A 255 -21.21 22.89 -9.49
C ASP A 255 -22.13 22.78 -8.26
N ASP A 256 -23.00 23.78 -8.09
CA ASP A 256 -24.15 23.75 -7.19
C ASP A 256 -25.25 22.90 -7.84
N LEU A 257 -25.27 21.60 -7.56
CA LEU A 257 -26.17 20.64 -8.20
C LEU A 257 -27.61 20.76 -7.71
N ASN A 258 -27.82 21.26 -6.50
CA ASN A 258 -29.13 21.43 -5.91
C ASN A 258 -29.73 22.85 -6.15
N GLY A 259 -28.92 23.82 -6.61
CA GLY A 259 -29.33 25.17 -6.98
C GLY A 259 -29.67 26.06 -5.79
N ASP A 260 -29.15 25.78 -4.59
CA ASP A 260 -29.45 26.56 -3.36
C ASP A 260 -28.51 27.75 -3.16
N GLY A 261 -27.50 27.89 -4.01
CA GLY A 261 -26.52 28.98 -3.98
C GLY A 261 -25.42 28.80 -2.95
N LYS A 262 -25.20 27.57 -2.45
CA LYS A 262 -24.16 27.23 -1.50
C LYS A 262 -23.43 25.98 -1.97
N MET A 263 -22.13 25.96 -1.81
CA MET A 263 -21.33 24.77 -2.06
C MET A 263 -21.26 23.92 -0.78
N THR A 264 -21.96 22.78 -0.77
CA THR A 264 -22.09 21.85 0.36
C THR A 264 -22.07 20.39 -0.11
N GLN A 265 -22.13 19.44 0.82
CA GLN A 265 -22.30 18.03 0.45
C GLN A 265 -23.53 17.83 -0.42
N GLY A 266 -23.39 17.03 -1.48
CA GLY A 266 -24.38 16.84 -2.54
C GLY A 266 -24.10 17.67 -3.79
N ASP A 267 -23.11 18.56 -3.75
CA ASP A 267 -22.63 19.35 -4.88
C ASP A 267 -21.31 18.77 -5.44
N ARG A 268 -20.78 19.37 -6.50
CA ARG A 268 -19.58 18.85 -7.17
C ARG A 268 -18.38 19.74 -6.94
N PHE A 269 -17.26 19.11 -6.52
CA PHE A 269 -16.03 19.78 -6.16
C PHE A 269 -14.83 19.29 -6.99
N GLY A 270 -13.84 20.15 -7.14
CA GLY A 270 -12.55 19.75 -7.72
C GLY A 270 -11.75 18.82 -6.81
N LEU A 271 -11.86 18.99 -5.46
CA LEU A 271 -11.10 18.19 -4.50
C LEU A 271 -11.95 17.79 -3.28
N LEU A 272 -11.97 16.50 -2.98
CA LEU A 272 -12.46 15.95 -1.72
C LEU A 272 -11.28 15.55 -0.84
N TYR A 273 -11.25 15.98 0.43
CA TYR A 273 -10.13 15.72 1.31
C TYR A 273 -10.53 15.52 2.77
N SER A 274 -9.60 14.99 3.56
CA SER A 274 -9.63 15.02 5.03
C SER A 274 -8.34 15.65 5.54
N GLY A 275 -8.26 15.96 6.83
CA GLY A 275 -7.05 16.55 7.43
C GLY A 275 -5.77 15.71 7.17
N ASN A 276 -5.94 14.43 6.90
CA ASN A 276 -4.84 13.52 6.58
C ASN A 276 -4.16 13.78 5.22
N ILE A 277 -4.71 14.64 4.35
CA ILE A 277 -4.09 14.99 3.06
C ILE A 277 -2.77 15.75 3.23
N ILE A 278 -2.64 16.53 4.31
CA ILE A 278 -1.58 17.55 4.41
C ILE A 278 -0.16 16.95 4.37
N TYR A 279 0.12 15.92 5.16
CA TYR A 279 1.47 15.32 5.16
C TYR A 279 1.83 14.61 3.86
N PRO A 280 0.99 13.73 3.30
CA PRO A 280 1.29 13.07 2.02
C PRO A 280 1.57 14.07 0.89
N VAL A 281 0.78 15.13 0.77
CA VAL A 281 1.01 16.15 -0.25
C VAL A 281 2.29 16.96 0.03
N MET A 282 2.53 17.36 1.28
CA MET A 282 3.78 18.06 1.64
C MET A 282 5.01 17.19 1.37
N ILE A 283 4.98 15.90 1.72
CA ILE A 283 6.07 14.96 1.44
C ILE A 283 6.19 14.73 -0.08
N GLY A 284 5.07 14.61 -0.80
CA GLY A 284 5.04 14.57 -2.28
C GLY A 284 5.77 15.74 -2.90
N CYS A 285 5.57 16.95 -2.36
CA CYS A 285 6.26 18.18 -2.73
C CYS A 285 7.69 18.30 -2.16
N GLY A 286 8.30 17.22 -1.68
CA GLY A 286 9.70 17.20 -1.26
C GLY A 286 9.98 17.63 0.18
N VAL A 287 8.97 17.96 1.00
CA VAL A 287 9.17 18.32 2.41
C VAL A 287 9.65 17.10 3.20
N GLN A 288 10.62 17.31 4.09
CA GLN A 288 11.12 16.32 5.04
C GLN A 288 10.96 16.81 6.48
N VAL A 289 10.52 15.93 7.36
CA VAL A 289 10.40 16.21 8.80
C VAL A 289 11.76 16.14 9.46
N SER A 290 12.55 15.15 9.05
CA SER A 290 13.96 15.01 9.43
C SER A 290 14.82 14.60 8.25
N THR A 291 16.09 14.99 8.30
CA THR A 291 17.17 14.48 7.45
C THR A 291 18.15 13.70 8.31
N LYS A 292 19.25 13.24 7.76
CA LYS A 292 20.32 12.58 8.48
C LYS A 292 21.64 13.31 8.28
N ASP A 293 22.50 13.26 9.28
CA ASP A 293 23.87 13.72 9.17
C ASP A 293 24.82 12.63 8.62
N GLU A 294 26.09 12.93 8.51
CA GLU A 294 27.16 12.03 8.02
C GLU A 294 27.37 10.78 8.90
N ASN A 295 26.85 10.77 10.12
CA ASN A 295 26.92 9.65 11.06
C ASN A 295 25.61 8.86 11.12
N ASP A 296 24.70 9.07 10.15
CA ASP A 296 23.38 8.47 10.10
C ASP A 296 22.50 8.84 11.32
N MET A 297 22.72 10.04 11.90
CA MET A 297 21.93 10.55 13.01
C MET A 297 20.84 11.51 12.50
N PRO A 298 19.60 11.45 13.05
CA PRO A 298 18.51 12.31 12.61
C PRO A 298 18.77 13.78 12.97
N VAL A 299 18.40 14.66 12.05
CA VAL A 299 18.43 16.12 12.19
C VAL A 299 17.08 16.69 11.83
N LEU A 300 16.45 17.47 12.70
CA LEU A 300 15.18 18.12 12.40
C LEU A 300 15.35 19.14 11.28
N SER A 301 14.60 18.98 10.18
CA SER A 301 14.72 19.78 8.97
C SER A 301 13.39 20.37 8.47
N PHE A 302 12.29 20.12 9.18
CA PHE A 302 10.94 20.39 8.70
C PHE A 302 10.71 21.84 8.27
N TYR A 303 11.08 22.83 9.08
CA TYR A 303 10.71 24.22 8.80
C TYR A 303 11.82 24.99 8.07
N ASN A 304 11.51 25.38 6.87
CA ASN A 304 12.32 26.23 5.98
C ASN A 304 11.40 26.98 4.99
N GLU A 305 11.96 27.80 4.09
CA GLU A 305 11.21 28.57 3.10
C GLU A 305 10.40 27.66 2.16
N HIS A 306 10.96 26.53 1.74
CA HIS A 306 10.28 25.55 0.90
C HIS A 306 9.04 24.98 1.60
N THR A 307 9.19 24.52 2.83
CA THR A 307 8.06 23.98 3.63
C THR A 307 6.94 25.04 3.82
N GLN A 308 7.30 26.30 4.06
CA GLN A 308 6.33 27.39 4.17
C GLN A 308 5.59 27.60 2.84
N SER A 309 6.31 27.61 1.71
CA SER A 309 5.70 27.74 0.39
C SER A 309 4.76 26.58 0.05
N VAL A 310 5.17 25.33 0.33
CA VAL A 310 4.30 24.16 0.15
C VAL A 310 3.05 24.28 1.02
N TRP A 311 3.20 24.65 2.29
CA TRP A 311 2.06 24.87 3.19
C TRP A 311 1.06 25.87 2.62
N GLU A 312 1.54 27.01 2.12
CA GLU A 312 0.69 28.06 1.55
C GLU A 312 -0.07 27.56 0.31
N LYS A 313 0.59 26.82 -0.59
CA LYS A 313 -0.05 26.24 -1.79
C LYS A 313 -1.12 25.23 -1.42
N VAL A 314 -0.82 24.29 -0.52
CA VAL A 314 -1.77 23.25 -0.10
C VAL A 314 -2.96 23.85 0.63
N THR A 315 -2.73 24.80 1.54
CA THR A 315 -3.83 25.45 2.27
C THR A 315 -4.69 26.32 1.37
N ALA A 316 -4.10 27.04 0.41
CA ALA A 316 -4.86 27.81 -0.58
C ALA A 316 -5.80 26.92 -1.39
N MET A 317 -5.33 25.76 -1.86
CA MET A 317 -6.14 24.80 -2.61
C MET A 317 -7.24 24.15 -1.74
N CYS A 318 -6.88 23.64 -0.56
CA CYS A 318 -7.81 22.87 0.28
C CYS A 318 -8.82 23.74 1.07
N TRP A 319 -8.47 25.00 1.37
CA TRP A 319 -9.37 25.88 2.13
C TRP A 319 -10.30 26.72 1.24
N ASP A 320 -10.14 26.63 -0.07
CA ASP A 320 -11.08 27.17 -1.05
C ASP A 320 -12.38 26.35 -1.01
N THR A 321 -13.41 26.92 -0.39
CA THR A 321 -14.69 26.24 -0.15
C THR A 321 -15.57 26.14 -1.39
N ASP A 322 -15.24 26.83 -2.47
CA ASP A 322 -16.00 26.75 -3.71
C ASP A 322 -15.53 25.56 -4.57
N HIS A 323 -14.27 25.11 -4.39
CA HIS A 323 -13.67 24.07 -5.20
C HIS A 323 -13.21 22.86 -4.39
N ALA A 324 -13.17 22.93 -3.06
CA ALA A 324 -12.69 21.85 -2.20
C ALA A 324 -13.59 21.60 -0.99
N LEU A 325 -13.92 20.34 -0.74
CA LEU A 325 -14.77 19.93 0.39
C LEU A 325 -14.01 19.00 1.33
N SER A 326 -13.96 19.38 2.62
CA SER A 326 -13.45 18.53 3.68
C SER A 326 -14.54 17.60 4.23
N GLY A 327 -14.29 16.29 4.24
CA GLY A 327 -15.27 15.31 4.72
C GLY A 327 -14.81 13.86 4.59
N ASP A 328 -15.76 12.92 4.56
CA ASP A 328 -15.51 11.52 4.20
C ASP A 328 -15.28 11.40 2.69
N GLY A 329 -14.03 11.63 2.28
CA GLY A 329 -13.65 11.65 0.88
C GLY A 329 -14.00 10.36 0.12
N VAL A 330 -14.01 9.20 0.78
CA VAL A 330 -14.33 7.90 0.13
C VAL A 330 -15.81 7.86 -0.24
N THR A 331 -16.70 8.13 0.73
CA THR A 331 -18.15 8.10 0.50
C THR A 331 -18.58 9.14 -0.54
N LEU A 332 -18.08 10.36 -0.44
CA LEU A 332 -18.41 11.45 -1.36
C LEU A 332 -17.87 11.18 -2.77
N PHE A 333 -16.67 10.60 -2.88
CA PHE A 333 -16.08 10.21 -4.16
C PHE A 333 -16.90 9.11 -4.87
N MET A 334 -17.38 8.12 -4.10
CA MET A 334 -18.27 7.08 -4.62
C MET A 334 -19.63 7.64 -5.11
N GLN A 335 -20.03 8.81 -4.65
CA GLN A 335 -21.26 9.53 -5.05
C GLN A 335 -21.02 10.50 -6.22
N ASP A 336 -19.84 10.47 -6.84
CA ASP A 336 -19.44 11.39 -7.92
C ASP A 336 -19.47 12.88 -7.50
N GLU A 337 -19.20 13.20 -6.23
CA GLU A 337 -19.17 14.58 -5.74
C GLU A 337 -17.81 15.27 -5.94
N GLY A 338 -16.76 14.56 -6.36
CA GLY A 338 -15.43 15.15 -6.54
C GLY A 338 -14.65 14.62 -7.73
N LEU A 339 -13.92 15.56 -8.40
CA LEU A 339 -12.98 15.20 -9.46
C LEU A 339 -11.78 14.46 -8.89
N PHE A 340 -11.13 15.06 -7.88
CA PHE A 340 -10.05 14.42 -7.14
C PHE A 340 -10.47 14.09 -5.71
N ALA A 341 -9.91 13.01 -5.17
CA ALA A 341 -10.04 12.67 -3.76
C ALA A 341 -8.72 12.10 -3.22
N SER A 342 -8.37 12.43 -1.96
CA SER A 342 -7.16 11.92 -1.33
C SER A 342 -7.46 11.00 -0.16
N PHE A 343 -7.15 9.71 -0.33
CA PHE A 343 -7.26 8.69 0.72
C PHE A 343 -6.33 7.50 0.46
N GLU A 344 -6.24 6.56 1.42
CA GLU A 344 -5.31 5.44 1.35
C GLU A 344 -5.75 4.36 0.35
N LEU A 345 -4.77 3.64 -0.23
CA LEU A 345 -4.98 2.57 -1.22
C LEU A 345 -5.89 1.44 -0.72
N HIS A 346 -5.94 1.15 0.59
CA HIS A 346 -6.84 0.12 1.10
C HIS A 346 -8.32 0.35 0.76
N ASN A 347 -8.72 1.61 0.54
CA ASN A 347 -10.11 1.94 0.18
C ASN A 347 -10.51 1.48 -1.23
N LEU A 348 -9.55 1.03 -2.05
CA LEU A 348 -9.85 0.46 -3.37
C LEU A 348 -10.88 -0.68 -3.31
N ASN A 349 -10.89 -1.45 -2.24
CA ASN A 349 -11.91 -2.50 -2.06
C ASN A 349 -13.33 -1.94 -2.07
N LYS A 350 -13.56 -0.77 -1.45
CA LYS A 350 -14.86 -0.08 -1.45
C LYS A 350 -15.18 0.51 -2.83
N LEU A 351 -14.18 1.10 -3.49
CA LEU A 351 -14.36 1.73 -4.79
C LEU A 351 -14.71 0.75 -5.92
N ARG A 352 -14.52 -0.57 -5.72
CA ARG A 352 -14.97 -1.59 -6.68
C ARG A 352 -16.47 -1.54 -6.93
N GLU A 353 -17.26 -1.03 -5.98
CA GLU A 353 -18.72 -0.87 -6.09
C GLU A 353 -19.14 0.43 -6.78
N MET A 354 -18.19 1.38 -6.99
CA MET A 354 -18.47 2.66 -7.64
C MET A 354 -18.91 2.46 -9.09
N GLU A 355 -19.90 3.24 -9.58
CA GLU A 355 -20.39 3.15 -10.96
C GLU A 355 -19.41 3.78 -11.95
N SER A 356 -18.87 4.94 -11.60
CA SER A 356 -17.90 5.67 -12.41
C SER A 356 -16.52 5.05 -12.40
N ASP A 357 -15.85 5.08 -13.55
CA ASP A 357 -14.43 4.71 -13.65
C ASP A 357 -13.56 5.77 -12.97
N PHE A 358 -12.47 5.33 -12.34
CA PHE A 358 -11.52 6.23 -11.69
C PHE A 358 -10.07 5.84 -12.00
N GLY A 359 -9.17 6.77 -11.74
CA GLY A 359 -7.73 6.58 -11.87
C GLY A 359 -7.02 6.85 -10.55
N ILE A 360 -5.73 6.48 -10.49
CA ILE A 360 -4.85 6.73 -9.37
C ILE A 360 -3.67 7.56 -9.86
N LEU A 361 -3.30 8.58 -9.11
CA LEU A 361 -2.17 9.45 -9.35
C LEU A 361 -1.29 9.52 -8.10
N PRO A 362 0.03 9.68 -8.22
CA PRO A 362 0.90 9.98 -7.10
C PRO A 362 0.56 11.37 -6.52
N ASN A 363 1.02 11.65 -5.31
CA ASN A 363 0.99 13.01 -4.80
C ASN A 363 1.81 13.92 -5.72
N PRO A 364 1.40 15.20 -5.93
CA PRO A 364 2.04 16.06 -6.92
C PRO A 364 3.46 16.45 -6.52
N LEU A 365 4.27 16.76 -7.50
CA LEU A 365 5.56 17.44 -7.34
C LEU A 365 5.34 18.88 -6.84
N TYR A 366 6.36 19.49 -6.22
CA TYR A 366 6.34 20.90 -5.89
C TYR A 366 6.36 21.78 -7.15
N ASP A 367 7.30 21.50 -8.04
CA ASP A 367 7.45 22.10 -9.36
C ASP A 367 8.20 21.15 -10.31
N GLU A 368 8.40 21.56 -11.55
CA GLU A 368 9.03 20.75 -12.60
C GLU A 368 10.54 20.52 -12.37
N THR A 369 11.16 21.19 -11.39
CA THR A 369 12.57 20.98 -11.04
C THR A 369 12.77 19.88 -10.00
N GLN A 370 11.69 19.40 -9.40
CA GLN A 370 11.74 18.27 -8.49
C GLN A 370 11.98 16.97 -9.26
N ASP A 371 13.07 16.27 -8.95
CA ASP A 371 13.51 15.11 -9.71
C ASP A 371 12.62 13.88 -9.56
N ASN A 372 12.05 13.65 -8.37
CA ASN A 372 11.33 12.43 -8.05
C ASN A 372 9.98 12.70 -7.40
N TYR A 373 9.00 11.85 -7.69
CA TYR A 373 7.80 11.73 -6.89
C TYR A 373 8.14 11.17 -5.50
N TYR A 374 7.31 11.48 -4.51
CA TYR A 374 7.45 10.92 -3.18
C TYR A 374 6.09 10.50 -2.63
N SER A 375 6.04 9.27 -2.16
CA SER A 375 4.92 8.70 -1.41
C SER A 375 5.31 8.49 0.04
N THR A 376 4.35 8.43 0.95
CA THR A 376 4.64 8.16 2.35
C THR A 376 3.62 7.19 2.95
N ILE A 377 4.11 6.35 3.84
CA ILE A 377 3.27 5.44 4.63
C ILE A 377 2.60 6.16 5.79
N ASN A 378 1.54 5.58 6.32
CA ASN A 378 1.01 6.00 7.62
C ASN A 378 1.77 5.28 8.74
N GLY A 379 2.78 5.93 9.32
CA GLY A 379 3.65 5.36 10.35
C GLY A 379 2.96 4.90 11.64
N ASN A 380 1.67 5.28 11.86
CA ASN A 380 0.88 4.80 12.99
C ASN A 380 0.29 3.40 12.78
N VAL A 381 0.10 3.00 11.52
CA VAL A 381 -0.61 1.77 11.17
C VAL A 381 0.17 0.86 10.21
N ALA A 382 1.12 1.41 9.46
CA ALA A 382 1.99 0.61 8.62
C ALA A 382 2.82 -0.36 9.47
N SER A 383 2.70 -1.65 9.18
CA SER A 383 3.36 -2.70 9.94
C SER A 383 4.74 -2.99 9.38
N MET A 384 5.73 -2.94 10.25
CA MET A 384 7.15 -3.18 9.97
C MET A 384 7.61 -4.47 10.59
N LEU A 385 8.38 -5.26 9.86
CA LEU A 385 9.06 -6.44 10.36
C LEU A 385 10.12 -6.04 11.38
N VAL A 386 10.13 -6.71 12.53
CA VAL A 386 11.18 -6.62 13.55
C VAL A 386 11.55 -8.01 14.06
N PHE A 387 12.79 -8.17 14.53
CA PHE A 387 13.25 -9.37 15.21
C PHE A 387 13.30 -9.10 16.72
N PRO A 388 12.48 -9.79 17.55
CA PRO A 388 12.58 -9.67 19.01
C PRO A 388 13.98 -10.03 19.51
N SER A 389 14.47 -9.35 20.55
CA SER A 389 15.82 -9.62 21.08
C SER A 389 15.92 -10.98 21.79
N ASP A 390 14.80 -11.60 22.11
CA ASP A 390 14.67 -12.96 22.64
C ASP A 390 14.20 -13.98 21.58
N CYS A 391 14.34 -13.65 20.27
CA CYS A 391 14.06 -14.59 19.19
C CYS A 391 14.78 -15.92 19.43
N PRO A 392 14.04 -17.06 19.47
CA PRO A 392 14.62 -18.33 19.88
C PRO A 392 15.69 -18.88 18.92
N ASP A 393 15.59 -18.50 17.63
CA ASP A 393 16.51 -18.92 16.58
C ASP A 393 16.57 -17.84 15.48
N THR A 394 17.52 -16.95 15.59
CA THR A 394 17.70 -15.82 14.66
C THR A 394 18.13 -16.26 13.25
N GLU A 395 18.89 -17.35 13.13
CA GLU A 395 19.28 -17.92 11.85
C GLU A 395 18.05 -18.45 11.08
N ARG A 396 17.23 -19.25 11.76
CA ARG A 396 15.97 -19.74 11.20
C ARG A 396 15.06 -18.58 10.80
N ALA A 397 14.94 -17.57 11.66
CA ALA A 397 14.12 -16.41 11.39
C ALA A 397 14.60 -15.62 10.16
N ALA A 398 15.91 -15.43 10.00
CA ALA A 398 16.52 -14.75 8.85
C ALA A 398 16.22 -15.50 7.53
N TYR A 399 16.52 -16.78 7.46
CA TYR A 399 16.21 -17.57 6.27
C TYR A 399 14.72 -17.62 5.95
N THR A 400 13.87 -17.67 7.00
CA THR A 400 12.42 -17.73 6.78
C THR A 400 11.90 -16.44 6.17
N VAL A 401 12.34 -15.28 6.65
CA VAL A 401 11.87 -14.00 6.09
C VAL A 401 12.42 -13.74 4.69
N ASP A 402 13.65 -14.17 4.39
CA ASP A 402 14.21 -14.06 3.04
C ASP A 402 13.49 -14.97 2.04
N VAL A 403 13.24 -16.24 2.40
CA VAL A 403 12.46 -17.17 1.55
C VAL A 403 11.04 -16.61 1.34
N MET A 404 10.37 -16.17 2.39
CA MET A 404 9.02 -15.60 2.30
C MET A 404 9.01 -14.31 1.47
N GLY A 405 10.03 -13.46 1.60
CA GLY A 405 10.22 -12.23 0.82
C GLY A 405 10.41 -12.53 -0.67
N ALA A 406 11.30 -13.47 -1.02
CA ALA A 406 11.54 -13.89 -2.40
C ALA A 406 10.28 -14.48 -3.06
N ILE A 407 9.57 -15.36 -2.35
CA ILE A 407 8.29 -15.91 -2.81
C ILE A 407 7.26 -14.81 -3.01
N SER A 408 7.14 -13.89 -2.04
CA SER A 408 6.21 -12.76 -2.11
C SER A 408 6.48 -11.87 -3.32
N LYS A 409 7.75 -11.58 -3.62
CA LYS A 409 8.13 -10.80 -4.80
C LYS A 409 7.71 -11.48 -6.09
N ASN A 410 7.79 -12.81 -6.15
CA ASN A 410 7.40 -13.58 -7.33
C ASN A 410 5.88 -13.67 -7.52
N ILE A 411 5.10 -13.80 -6.45
CA ILE A 411 3.67 -14.11 -6.56
C ILE A 411 2.74 -13.13 -5.84
N LEU A 412 3.09 -12.64 -4.64
CA LEU A 412 2.18 -11.82 -3.83
C LEU A 412 2.10 -10.38 -4.35
N THR A 413 3.23 -9.74 -4.62
CA THR A 413 3.26 -8.36 -5.13
C THR A 413 2.61 -8.26 -6.51
N PRO A 414 2.88 -9.16 -7.49
CA PRO A 414 2.14 -9.19 -8.74
C PRO A 414 0.64 -9.39 -8.54
N ALA A 415 0.23 -10.34 -7.67
CA ALA A 415 -1.18 -10.59 -7.39
C ALA A 415 -1.87 -9.36 -6.75
N TYR A 416 -1.15 -8.64 -5.88
CA TYR A 416 -1.65 -7.42 -5.27
C TYR A 416 -1.88 -6.31 -6.31
N ILE A 417 -0.90 -6.08 -7.19
CA ILE A 417 -1.00 -5.13 -8.31
C ILE A 417 -2.15 -5.56 -9.23
N GLU A 418 -2.20 -6.82 -9.63
CA GLU A 418 -3.26 -7.36 -10.49
C GLU A 418 -4.65 -7.20 -9.87
N SER A 419 -4.80 -7.40 -8.56
CA SER A 419 -6.08 -7.23 -7.86
C SER A 419 -6.57 -5.78 -7.88
N TYR A 420 -5.66 -4.81 -7.92
CA TYR A 420 -6.01 -3.40 -8.15
C TYR A 420 -6.37 -3.13 -9.60
N LEU A 421 -5.61 -3.71 -10.53
CA LEU A 421 -5.78 -3.49 -11.96
C LEU A 421 -7.01 -4.20 -12.53
N LYS A 422 -7.44 -5.34 -12.00
CA LYS A 422 -8.64 -6.09 -12.45
C LYS A 422 -9.97 -5.43 -12.07
N GLY A 423 -9.94 -4.38 -11.25
CA GLY A 423 -11.13 -3.59 -10.91
C GLY A 423 -11.44 -2.50 -11.94
N LYS A 424 -12.22 -1.49 -11.52
CA LYS A 424 -12.53 -0.30 -12.34
C LYS A 424 -11.37 0.67 -12.52
N VAL A 425 -10.25 0.44 -11.80
CA VAL A 425 -9.05 1.31 -11.86
C VAL A 425 -8.36 1.18 -13.20
N SER A 426 -8.39 0.01 -13.80
CA SER A 426 -7.49 -0.24 -14.92
C SER A 426 -8.17 -1.02 -16.03
N ARG A 427 -8.59 -0.26 -16.98
CA ARG A 427 -8.69 -0.73 -18.36
C ARG A 427 -7.61 -0.09 -19.25
N ASP A 428 -6.61 0.55 -18.61
CA ASP A 428 -5.54 1.26 -19.32
C ASP A 428 -4.17 1.05 -18.65
N ASN A 429 -3.12 1.01 -19.46
CA ASN A 429 -1.73 0.87 -19.03
C ASN A 429 -1.22 2.08 -18.19
N GLU A 430 -1.89 3.23 -18.27
CA GLU A 430 -1.50 4.47 -17.60
C GLU A 430 -1.64 4.34 -16.06
N SER A 431 -2.69 3.65 -15.60
CA SER A 431 -2.90 3.41 -14.15
C SER A 431 -1.85 2.47 -13.56
N GLU A 432 -1.33 1.51 -14.33
CA GLU A 432 -0.26 0.61 -13.90
C GLU A 432 1.05 1.38 -13.70
N GLU A 433 1.42 2.23 -14.65
CA GLU A 433 2.62 3.08 -14.52
C GLU A 433 2.52 4.00 -13.30
N SER A 434 1.35 4.60 -13.08
CA SER A 434 1.11 5.47 -11.93
C SER A 434 1.24 4.73 -10.58
N ILE A 435 0.71 3.51 -10.46
CA ILE A 435 0.85 2.69 -9.25
C ILE A 435 2.31 2.31 -9.01
N ASN A 436 3.05 1.97 -10.05
CA ASN A 436 4.48 1.67 -9.92
C ASN A 436 5.25 2.90 -9.43
N ILE A 437 4.98 4.11 -9.96
CA ILE A 437 5.55 5.36 -9.44
C ILE A 437 5.26 5.50 -7.94
N VAL A 438 4.02 5.26 -7.50
CA VAL A 438 3.63 5.35 -6.08
C VAL A 438 4.42 4.37 -5.21
N PHE A 439 4.60 3.12 -5.65
CA PHE A 439 5.31 2.10 -4.86
C PHE A 439 6.82 2.31 -4.84
N ASP A 440 7.41 2.71 -5.95
CA ASP A 440 8.86 2.91 -6.06
C ASP A 440 9.33 4.22 -5.41
N SER A 441 8.39 5.14 -5.13
CA SER A 441 8.69 6.48 -4.58
C SER A 441 8.49 6.59 -3.06
N ILE A 442 8.32 5.49 -2.32
CA ILE A 442 8.08 5.56 -0.89
C ILE A 442 9.30 6.19 -0.19
N ARG A 443 9.06 7.28 0.51
CA ARG A 443 10.05 7.95 1.36
C ARG A 443 9.75 7.66 2.83
N TYR A 444 10.74 7.14 3.51
CA TYR A 444 10.71 6.93 4.95
C TYR A 444 11.48 8.05 5.64
N ASP A 445 10.82 8.70 6.60
CA ASP A 445 11.36 9.84 7.34
C ASP A 445 11.24 9.56 8.85
N LEU A 446 12.37 9.53 9.54
CA LEU A 446 12.44 9.20 10.98
C LEU A 446 11.56 10.15 11.80
N GLY A 447 11.63 11.47 11.54
CA GLY A 447 10.86 12.46 12.29
C GLY A 447 9.36 12.30 12.11
N PHE A 448 8.93 11.88 10.91
CA PHE A 448 7.53 11.58 10.62
C PHE A 448 7.09 10.25 11.22
N CYS A 449 7.85 9.18 10.99
CA CYS A 449 7.52 7.81 11.44
C CYS A 449 7.54 7.69 12.96
N TYR A 450 8.58 8.18 13.63
CA TYR A 450 8.72 8.12 15.10
C TYR A 450 7.92 9.21 15.81
N SER A 451 7.68 10.33 15.12
CA SER A 451 6.83 11.43 15.59
C SER A 451 7.25 12.03 16.92
N TRP A 452 8.56 12.18 17.15
CA TRP A 452 9.07 12.86 18.34
C TRP A 452 8.38 14.22 18.53
N GLY A 453 7.95 14.50 19.76
CA GLY A 453 7.25 15.74 20.07
C GLY A 453 5.99 16.00 19.24
N ASN A 454 5.37 14.95 18.71
CA ASN A 454 4.19 15.02 17.84
C ASN A 454 4.45 15.59 16.43
N LEU A 455 5.71 15.51 15.93
CA LEU A 455 6.06 15.98 14.57
C LEU A 455 5.22 15.34 13.46
N GLY A 456 4.82 14.08 13.60
CA GLY A 456 4.00 13.37 12.62
C GLY A 456 2.51 13.80 12.60
N SER A 457 2.06 14.73 13.46
CA SER A 457 0.63 15.06 13.57
C SER A 457 0.34 16.55 13.79
N PHE A 458 1.32 17.38 14.21
CA PHE A 458 1.04 18.77 14.56
C PHE A 458 0.55 19.60 13.38
N VAL A 459 1.07 19.34 12.18
CA VAL A 459 0.67 20.04 10.95
C VAL A 459 -0.77 19.71 10.59
N GLN A 460 -1.16 18.45 10.73
CA GLN A 460 -2.55 18.05 10.51
C GLN A 460 -3.51 18.77 11.45
N GLN A 461 -3.16 18.87 12.75
CA GLN A 461 -3.98 19.59 13.72
C GLN A 461 -4.11 21.09 13.40
N LEU A 462 -3.01 21.70 12.93
CA LEU A 462 -3.01 23.10 12.50
C LEU A 462 -3.91 23.30 11.27
N PHE A 463 -3.77 22.39 10.30
CA PHE A 463 -4.53 22.39 9.05
C PHE A 463 -6.04 22.21 9.28
N GLU A 464 -6.45 21.23 10.08
CA GLU A 464 -7.86 20.98 10.42
C GLU A 464 -8.52 22.13 11.15
N GLN A 465 -7.76 22.84 11.97
CA GLN A 465 -8.24 24.04 12.67
C GLN A 465 -8.24 25.30 11.80
N LYS A 466 -7.83 25.20 10.53
CA LYS A 466 -7.64 26.32 9.60
C LYS A 466 -6.84 27.47 10.23
N LYS A 467 -5.79 27.11 10.97
CA LYS A 467 -4.93 28.09 11.64
C LYS A 467 -3.70 28.39 10.79
N GLU A 468 -3.47 29.66 10.56
CA GLU A 468 -2.20 30.16 10.06
C GLU A 468 -1.10 30.07 11.13
N GLY A 469 0.16 30.24 10.72
CA GLY A 469 1.28 30.33 11.67
C GLY A 469 2.05 29.05 11.88
N LEU A 470 2.30 28.31 10.77
CA LEU A 470 3.13 27.11 10.75
C LEU A 470 4.47 27.31 11.48
N ALA A 471 5.15 28.45 11.26
CA ALA A 471 6.40 28.80 11.92
C ALA A 471 6.31 28.76 13.44
N THR A 472 5.27 29.42 13.99
CA THR A 472 5.07 29.53 15.45
C THR A 472 4.71 28.16 16.05
N ALA A 473 3.87 27.38 15.36
CA ALA A 473 3.51 26.04 15.79
C ALA A 473 4.74 25.13 15.79
N TYR A 474 5.56 25.16 14.74
CA TYR A 474 6.78 24.39 14.66
C TYR A 474 7.81 24.81 15.72
N GLN A 475 8.00 26.10 15.99
CA GLN A 475 8.93 26.57 17.02
C GLN A 475 8.63 25.97 18.41
N THR A 476 7.37 25.73 18.72
CA THR A 476 6.97 25.09 19.97
C THR A 476 7.19 23.58 19.92
N THR A 477 6.75 22.95 18.84
CA THR A 477 6.83 21.50 18.63
C THR A 477 8.27 21.02 18.51
N SER A 478 9.13 21.74 17.79
CA SER A 478 10.52 21.36 17.55
C SER A 478 11.36 21.29 18.83
N LYS A 479 11.12 22.13 19.82
CA LYS A 479 11.84 22.08 21.11
C LYS A 479 11.55 20.79 21.87
N ILE A 480 10.31 20.33 21.83
CA ILE A 480 9.90 19.07 22.47
C ILE A 480 10.46 17.90 21.67
N ALA A 481 10.35 17.98 20.35
CA ALA A 481 10.83 16.95 19.42
C ALA A 481 12.35 16.77 19.56
N GLN A 482 13.13 17.84 19.56
CA GLN A 482 14.58 17.79 19.73
C GLN A 482 14.95 17.09 21.02
N LYS A 483 14.33 17.46 22.14
CA LYS A 483 14.61 16.83 23.45
C LYS A 483 14.27 15.32 23.45
N GLN A 484 13.18 14.93 22.80
CA GLN A 484 12.80 13.50 22.72
C GLN A 484 13.74 12.74 21.79
N MET A 485 14.09 13.33 20.64
CA MET A 485 15.04 12.77 19.69
C MET A 485 16.40 12.59 20.34
N ASP A 486 16.96 13.61 21.00
CA ASP A 486 18.27 13.51 21.70
C ASP A 486 18.28 12.37 22.71
N LYS A 487 17.20 12.26 23.52
CA LYS A 487 17.06 11.16 24.49
C LYS A 487 16.94 9.79 23.81
N ALA A 488 16.25 9.69 22.67
CA ALA A 488 16.18 8.45 21.90
C ALA A 488 17.59 8.08 21.38
N MET A 489 18.32 9.06 20.83
CA MET A 489 19.67 8.83 20.31
C MET A 489 20.67 8.41 21.39
N GLU A 490 20.60 9.00 22.59
CA GLU A 490 21.39 8.54 23.74
C GLU A 490 21.17 7.04 23.99
N LYS A 491 19.90 6.59 24.01
CA LYS A 491 19.57 5.17 24.24
C LYS A 491 20.03 4.27 23.10
N TYR A 492 19.86 4.70 21.84
CA TYR A 492 20.37 3.96 20.69
C TYR A 492 21.89 3.76 20.76
N LEU A 493 22.62 4.77 21.24
CA LEU A 493 24.07 4.71 21.38
C LEU A 493 24.51 3.90 22.62
N GLU A 494 23.78 3.99 23.74
CA GLU A 494 24.05 3.20 24.95
C GLU A 494 23.91 1.69 24.69
N ASN A 495 22.86 1.28 23.92
CA ASN A 495 22.63 -0.11 23.53
C ASN A 495 23.79 -0.70 22.68
N THR A 496 24.76 0.13 22.25
CA THR A 496 25.96 -0.32 21.52
C THR A 496 27.11 -0.74 22.38
N SER A 497 27.14 -0.30 23.64
CA SER A 497 28.27 -0.52 24.52
C SER A 497 28.22 -1.88 25.21
N GLY A 498 27.18 -2.67 24.96
CA GLY A 498 26.94 -3.96 25.58
C GLY A 498 26.99 -5.19 24.66
N ASN A 499 27.33 -5.02 23.36
CA ASN A 499 27.49 -6.14 22.41
C ASN A 499 28.85 -6.15 21.78
#